data_1615792242d3c71b6c9e032d2c3af5ae
#
_entry.id   1615792242d3c71b6c9e032d2c3af5ae
#
_cell.length_a   1.000
_cell.length_b   1.000
_cell.length_c   1.000
_cell.angle_alpha   90.00
_cell.angle_beta   90.00
_cell.angle_gamma   90.00
#
_symmetry.space_group_name_H-M   'P 1'
#
loop_
_entity.id
_entity.type
_entity.pdbx_description
1 polymer ?
#
loop_
_entity_poly.entity_id
_entity_poly.type
_entity_poly.pdbx_seq_one_letter_code
_entity_poly.pdbx_strand_id
1 'polypeptide(L)'
;MYFTRLKSIHSIRKLTDYENYNLYRMDIDYAYDLDRLIDRGITDNQSMINAILAEALPYLPIHMKAPNFGCSAFCTQGTDGHTLMGRNYDFKNDTSAMLVYCTPKDGYASVAFAALDNINANTPDASMAKKLATLTAPFICLDGMNEKGVSIAVLTLDSDPTYQQTGKPMIATTLAIRLVLDRAATTAEAVELLSKYDMFASSGRDYHFYITDASGDGRVLEYDCNDPARPLTVTPSRSVTNFFVMYKDNVLPNQRNGIYGHGRERYDAIEEILDANAGSIDREIAWQALQAASQAPNPQDVTSNTQWSILYDNTALTAEAVIRRDWNTKTSYDLVSNVAVTDVG
;
A
#
# COMPACT_ATOMS: atom_id res chain seq x y z
N MET A 1 12.17 -11.73 23.38
CA MET A 1 12.38 -10.79 22.25
C MET A 1 12.93 -11.49 20.99
N TYR A 2 14.04 -12.22 21.03
CA TYR A 2 14.59 -12.92 19.85
C TYR A 2 13.72 -14.09 19.37
N PHE A 3 13.10 -14.84 20.27
CA PHE A 3 12.31 -16.03 19.95
C PHE A 3 11.10 -15.72 19.06
N THR A 4 10.37 -14.65 19.32
CA THR A 4 9.20 -14.24 18.52
C THR A 4 9.61 -13.74 17.14
N ARG A 5 10.77 -13.07 17.00
CA ARG A 5 11.33 -12.70 15.69
C ARG A 5 11.76 -13.92 14.88
N LEU A 6 12.37 -14.91 15.51
CA LEU A 6 12.69 -16.19 14.85
C LEU A 6 11.43 -16.90 14.38
N LYS A 7 10.36 -16.89 15.18
CA LYS A 7 9.07 -17.46 14.79
C LYS A 7 8.48 -16.79 13.58
N SER A 8 8.52 -15.43 13.52
CA SER A 8 8.13 -14.68 12.32
C SER A 8 8.95 -15.07 11.09
N ILE A 9 10.28 -15.20 11.22
CA ILE A 9 11.15 -15.63 10.11
C ILE A 9 10.81 -17.06 9.65
N HIS A 10 10.50 -17.96 10.56
CA HIS A 10 10.15 -19.34 10.24
C HIS A 10 8.75 -19.47 9.61
N SER A 11 7.91 -18.44 9.72
CA SER A 11 6.60 -18.39 9.06
C SER A 11 6.68 -18.06 7.56
N ILE A 12 7.85 -17.58 7.09
CA ILE A 12 8.01 -17.20 5.68
C ILE A 12 7.80 -18.43 4.79
N ARG A 13 6.86 -18.27 3.85
CA ARG A 13 6.56 -19.28 2.84
C ARG A 13 6.25 -18.66 1.50
N LYS A 14 6.68 -19.31 0.44
CA LYS A 14 6.37 -18.93 -0.94
C LYS A 14 4.93 -19.40 -1.26
N LEU A 15 4.12 -18.51 -1.84
CA LEU A 15 2.73 -18.79 -2.21
C LEU A 15 2.56 -19.06 -3.71
N THR A 16 3.46 -18.51 -4.55
CA THR A 16 3.48 -18.73 -6.01
C THR A 16 4.78 -19.39 -6.42
N ASP A 17 4.85 -19.99 -7.58
CA ASP A 17 6.06 -20.70 -8.07
C ASP A 17 6.47 -20.22 -9.46
N TYR A 18 6.71 -18.91 -9.59
CA TYR A 18 7.32 -18.34 -10.79
C TYR A 18 8.84 -18.51 -10.77
N GLU A 19 9.46 -18.51 -11.91
CA GLU A 19 10.92 -18.55 -12.03
C GLU A 19 11.59 -17.42 -11.25
N ASN A 20 11.01 -16.19 -11.33
CA ASN A 20 11.49 -15.01 -10.65
C ASN A 20 10.31 -14.25 -10.05
N TYR A 21 10.55 -13.53 -8.95
CA TYR A 21 9.60 -12.60 -8.33
C TYR A 21 8.26 -13.24 -7.96
N ASN A 22 8.22 -13.81 -6.77
CA ASN A 22 7.09 -14.53 -6.24
C ASN A 22 6.31 -13.71 -5.19
N LEU A 23 5.11 -14.20 -4.89
CA LEU A 23 4.39 -13.80 -3.70
C LEU A 23 4.84 -14.70 -2.54
N TYR A 24 5.29 -14.07 -1.47
CA TYR A 24 5.60 -14.71 -0.19
C TYR A 24 4.60 -14.28 0.86
N ARG A 25 4.55 -15.02 1.95
CA ARG A 25 3.79 -14.69 3.15
C ARG A 25 4.69 -14.72 4.37
N MET A 26 4.43 -13.82 5.32
CA MET A 26 5.06 -13.77 6.64
C MET A 26 4.03 -13.38 7.69
N ASP A 27 3.99 -14.14 8.78
CA ASP A 27 3.17 -13.84 9.95
C ASP A 27 4.05 -13.17 11.01
N ILE A 28 3.68 -11.98 11.43
CA ILE A 28 4.43 -11.21 12.42
C ILE A 28 4.02 -11.62 13.83
N ASP A 29 4.92 -12.33 14.49
CA ASP A 29 4.72 -12.85 15.85
C ASP A 29 5.42 -12.01 16.92
N TYR A 30 6.29 -11.09 16.53
CA TYR A 30 6.95 -10.18 17.48
C TYR A 30 6.10 -8.95 17.77
N ALA A 31 6.08 -8.54 19.04
CA ALA A 31 5.46 -7.29 19.41
C ALA A 31 6.32 -6.11 18.97
N TYR A 32 5.71 -5.15 18.29
CA TYR A 32 6.29 -3.85 17.97
C TYR A 32 5.49 -2.74 18.65
N ASP A 33 6.13 -1.60 18.80
CA ASP A 33 5.55 -0.41 19.41
C ASP A 33 5.69 0.76 18.42
N LEU A 34 4.56 1.08 17.76
CA LEU A 34 4.55 2.11 16.72
C LEU A 34 4.75 3.52 17.31
N ASP A 35 4.22 3.79 18.51
CA ASP A 35 4.42 5.09 19.18
C ASP A 35 5.90 5.29 19.52
N ARG A 36 6.53 4.29 20.11
CA ARG A 36 7.97 4.32 20.38
C ARG A 36 8.80 4.53 19.11
N LEU A 37 8.37 3.91 17.98
CA LEU A 37 9.05 4.07 16.70
C LEU A 37 8.95 5.53 16.21
N ILE A 38 7.76 6.12 16.27
CA ILE A 38 7.48 7.50 15.84
C ILE A 38 8.18 8.49 16.79
N ASP A 39 8.14 8.26 18.10
CA ASP A 39 8.74 9.11 19.13
C ASP A 39 10.28 9.19 19.07
N ARG A 40 10.93 8.31 18.29
CA ARG A 40 12.38 8.43 18.02
C ARG A 40 12.76 9.69 17.25
N GLY A 41 11.78 10.38 16.67
CA GLY A 41 11.98 11.62 15.92
C GLY A 41 12.43 11.34 14.48
N ILE A 42 11.46 11.34 13.56
CA ILE A 42 11.69 11.17 12.12
C ILE A 42 11.83 12.54 11.50
N THR A 43 13.00 12.84 10.91
CA THR A 43 13.28 14.13 10.26
C THR A 43 13.75 13.96 8.81
N ASP A 44 14.20 12.76 8.44
CA ASP A 44 14.70 12.41 7.12
C ASP A 44 14.61 10.88 6.87
N ASN A 45 15.02 10.45 5.70
CA ASN A 45 15.03 9.02 5.34
C ASN A 45 15.93 8.20 6.26
N GLN A 46 17.08 8.73 6.69
CA GLN A 46 18.00 7.96 7.52
C GLN A 46 17.47 7.78 8.96
N SER A 47 16.87 8.79 9.55
CA SER A 47 16.24 8.69 10.88
C SER A 47 15.03 7.74 10.84
N MET A 48 14.23 7.74 9.75
CA MET A 48 13.17 6.79 9.53
C MET A 48 13.71 5.34 9.49
N ILE A 49 14.73 5.09 8.68
CA ILE A 49 15.36 3.77 8.56
C ILE A 49 15.91 3.32 9.91
N ASN A 50 16.60 4.19 10.62
CA ASN A 50 17.16 3.91 11.95
C ASN A 50 16.05 3.57 12.96
N ALA A 51 14.92 4.27 12.93
CA ALA A 51 13.79 4.00 13.80
C ALA A 51 13.17 2.63 13.50
N ILE A 52 12.95 2.29 12.21
CA ILE A 52 12.45 1.00 11.78
C ILE A 52 13.39 -0.14 12.19
N LEU A 53 14.69 0.02 11.94
CA LEU A 53 15.68 -0.99 12.30
C LEU A 53 15.78 -1.19 13.82
N ALA A 54 15.73 -0.13 14.59
CA ALA A 54 15.75 -0.21 16.05
C ALA A 54 14.52 -0.95 16.61
N GLU A 55 13.38 -0.88 15.94
CA GLU A 55 12.18 -1.61 16.33
C GLU A 55 12.18 -3.06 15.84
N ALA A 56 12.46 -3.30 14.55
CA ALA A 56 12.40 -4.62 13.92
C ALA A 56 13.64 -5.48 14.22
N LEU A 57 14.83 -4.89 14.17
CA LEU A 57 16.12 -5.57 14.16
C LEU A 57 17.20 -4.81 14.96
N PRO A 58 17.02 -4.63 16.25
CA PRO A 58 18.04 -3.92 17.04
C PRO A 58 19.41 -4.61 16.86
N TYR A 59 20.41 -3.80 16.48
CA TYR A 59 21.83 -4.17 16.31
C TYR A 59 22.25 -4.82 14.99
N LEU A 60 21.39 -4.90 13.95
CA LEU A 60 21.78 -5.43 12.64
C LEU A 60 21.67 -4.34 11.57
N PRO A 61 22.74 -4.04 10.84
CA PRO A 61 22.68 -3.10 9.71
C PRO A 61 22.00 -3.78 8.51
N ILE A 62 20.91 -3.21 8.03
CA ILE A 62 20.24 -3.62 6.79
C ILE A 62 20.18 -2.41 5.86
N HIS A 63 20.42 -2.68 4.58
CA HIS A 63 20.26 -1.67 3.56
C HIS A 63 18.80 -1.62 3.13
N MET A 64 18.15 -0.47 3.33
CA MET A 64 16.78 -0.20 2.88
C MET A 64 16.81 0.89 1.82
N LYS A 65 16.04 0.69 0.77
CA LYS A 65 15.74 1.72 -0.22
C LYS A 65 14.33 2.20 -0.01
N ALA A 66 14.14 3.46 -0.20
CA ALA A 66 12.81 4.01 -0.22
C ALA A 66 12.26 3.94 -1.66
N PRO A 67 11.02 3.44 -1.86
CA PRO A 67 10.50 3.11 -3.19
C PRO A 67 10.06 4.33 -4.00
N ASN A 68 10.12 4.16 -5.31
CA ASN A 68 9.63 5.09 -6.30
C ASN A 68 8.64 4.33 -7.22
N PHE A 69 7.35 4.65 -7.21
CA PHE A 69 6.32 3.80 -7.83
C PHE A 69 5.17 4.59 -8.44
N GLY A 70 4.51 4.00 -9.46
CA GLY A 70 3.20 4.42 -9.96
C GLY A 70 2.09 3.54 -9.39
N CYS A 71 0.84 3.95 -9.49
CA CYS A 71 -0.28 3.21 -8.90
C CYS A 71 -1.64 3.61 -9.45
N SER A 72 -2.63 2.76 -9.19
CA SER A 72 -4.05 3.09 -9.28
C SER A 72 -4.84 2.39 -8.18
N ALA A 73 -5.97 2.98 -7.76
CA ALA A 73 -6.90 2.35 -6.85
C ALA A 73 -8.32 2.87 -7.06
N PHE A 74 -9.30 2.10 -6.60
CA PHE A 74 -10.71 2.49 -6.59
C PHE A 74 -11.48 1.78 -5.48
N CYS A 75 -12.66 2.32 -5.13
CA CYS A 75 -13.63 1.71 -4.25
C CYS A 75 -14.97 1.60 -4.96
N THR A 76 -15.64 0.47 -4.84
CA THR A 76 -16.97 0.27 -5.38
C THR A 76 -17.80 -0.66 -4.50
N GLN A 77 -19.12 -0.57 -4.61
CA GLN A 77 -20.04 -1.53 -3.96
C GLN A 77 -20.58 -2.50 -4.98
N GLY A 78 -20.48 -3.78 -4.65
CA GLY A 78 -21.07 -4.86 -5.42
C GLY A 78 -22.59 -4.95 -5.21
N THR A 79 -23.27 -5.64 -6.12
CA THR A 79 -24.71 -5.94 -6.01
C THR A 79 -25.05 -6.84 -4.84
N ASP A 80 -24.07 -7.54 -4.27
CA ASP A 80 -24.16 -8.32 -3.04
C ASP A 80 -24.07 -7.47 -1.76
N GLY A 81 -23.89 -6.15 -1.90
CA GLY A 81 -23.71 -5.20 -0.80
C GLY A 81 -22.28 -5.14 -0.23
N HIS A 82 -21.34 -5.89 -0.78
CA HIS A 82 -19.95 -5.84 -0.35
C HIS A 82 -19.24 -4.61 -0.91
N THR A 83 -18.38 -4.02 -0.10
CA THR A 83 -17.48 -2.95 -0.52
C THR A 83 -16.15 -3.55 -0.97
N LEU A 84 -15.75 -3.23 -2.18
CA LEU A 84 -14.52 -3.71 -2.81
C LEU A 84 -13.54 -2.55 -3.03
N MET A 85 -12.29 -2.72 -2.62
CA MET A 85 -11.20 -1.80 -2.91
C MET A 85 -10.20 -2.48 -3.84
N GLY A 86 -10.08 -1.98 -5.07
CA GLY A 86 -9.09 -2.44 -6.05
C GLY A 86 -7.82 -1.60 -5.99
N ARG A 87 -6.66 -2.25 -6.19
CA ARG A 87 -5.34 -1.60 -6.12
C ARG A 87 -4.38 -2.24 -7.11
N ASN A 88 -3.74 -1.43 -7.98
CA ASN A 88 -2.54 -1.82 -8.73
C ASN A 88 -1.32 -1.12 -8.14
N TYR A 89 -0.28 -1.89 -7.83
CA TYR A 89 1.05 -1.37 -7.51
C TYR A 89 1.94 -1.46 -8.75
N ASP A 90 2.38 -0.32 -9.23
CA ASP A 90 3.17 -0.20 -10.44
C ASP A 90 4.57 0.33 -10.12
N PHE A 91 5.59 -0.34 -10.63
CA PHE A 91 6.97 0.09 -10.47
C PHE A 91 7.86 -0.49 -11.59
N LYS A 92 8.80 0.33 -12.07
CA LYS A 92 9.69 -0.05 -13.19
C LYS A 92 10.48 -1.33 -12.90
N ASN A 93 11.02 -1.47 -11.69
CA ASN A 93 11.80 -2.62 -11.29
C ASN A 93 10.88 -3.73 -10.80
N ASP A 94 11.17 -4.94 -11.25
CA ASP A 94 10.46 -6.12 -10.76
C ASP A 94 10.76 -6.37 -9.28
N THR A 95 9.76 -6.81 -8.55
CA THR A 95 9.86 -7.14 -7.13
C THR A 95 9.05 -8.37 -6.79
N SER A 96 9.55 -9.16 -5.86
CA SER A 96 8.70 -10.09 -5.11
C SER A 96 7.83 -9.31 -4.12
N ALA A 97 6.62 -9.79 -3.91
CA ALA A 97 5.69 -9.24 -2.94
C ALA A 97 5.70 -10.07 -1.64
N MET A 98 5.55 -9.41 -0.50
CA MET A 98 5.32 -10.07 0.77
C MET A 98 3.94 -9.72 1.29
N LEU A 99 3.08 -10.73 1.44
CA LEU A 99 1.87 -10.65 2.23
C LEU A 99 2.28 -10.70 3.71
N VAL A 100 2.05 -9.63 4.43
CA VAL A 100 2.42 -9.46 5.83
C VAL A 100 1.16 -9.49 6.67
N TYR A 101 1.04 -10.49 7.55
CA TYR A 101 -0.03 -10.57 8.52
C TYR A 101 0.46 -10.08 9.87
N CYS A 102 -0.21 -9.09 10.43
CA CYS A 102 0.13 -8.48 11.72
C CYS A 102 -1.02 -8.62 12.71
N THR A 103 -0.68 -8.93 13.96
CA THR A 103 -1.59 -8.91 15.11
C THR A 103 -0.95 -8.09 16.23
N PRO A 104 -0.95 -6.74 16.12
CA PRO A 104 -0.34 -5.89 17.14
C PRO A 104 -1.07 -6.05 18.48
N LYS A 105 -0.34 -5.94 19.59
CA LYS A 105 -0.89 -6.14 20.93
C LYS A 105 -2.04 -5.17 21.26
N ASP A 106 -1.90 -3.92 20.83
CA ASP A 106 -2.83 -2.83 21.14
C ASP A 106 -3.38 -2.22 19.83
N GLY A 107 -3.77 -3.08 18.87
CA GLY A 107 -4.27 -2.65 17.56
C GLY A 107 -5.02 -3.77 16.83
N TYR A 108 -5.47 -3.47 15.62
CA TYR A 108 -6.25 -4.37 14.79
C TYR A 108 -5.36 -5.34 14.01
N ALA A 109 -5.83 -6.57 13.87
CA ALA A 109 -5.22 -7.52 12.94
C ALA A 109 -5.32 -6.99 11.51
N SER A 110 -4.30 -7.23 10.70
CA SER A 110 -4.25 -6.72 9.33
C SER A 110 -3.46 -7.61 8.40
N VAL A 111 -3.80 -7.54 7.12
CA VAL A 111 -3.00 -8.04 6.01
C VAL A 111 -2.51 -6.84 5.19
N ALA A 112 -1.26 -6.86 4.80
CA ALA A 112 -0.65 -5.79 4.03
C ALA A 112 0.39 -6.33 3.06
N PHE A 113 0.77 -5.54 2.03
CA PHE A 113 1.71 -5.96 1.01
C PHE A 113 2.93 -5.06 0.97
N ALA A 114 4.11 -5.68 1.00
CA ALA A 114 5.39 -5.01 0.93
C ALA A 114 6.18 -5.46 -0.31
N ALA A 115 6.91 -4.53 -0.93
CA ALA A 115 7.83 -4.82 -2.03
C ALA A 115 9.20 -5.23 -1.46
N LEU A 116 9.62 -6.46 -1.75
CA LEU A 116 10.85 -7.03 -1.19
C LEU A 116 12.13 -6.46 -1.84
N ASP A 117 12.02 -5.82 -3.02
CA ASP A 117 13.15 -5.10 -3.62
C ASP A 117 13.66 -3.95 -2.73
N ASN A 118 12.75 -3.30 -1.99
CA ASN A 118 13.09 -2.19 -1.09
C ASN A 118 14.06 -2.57 0.03
N ILE A 119 14.13 -3.84 0.37
CA ILE A 119 15.02 -4.40 1.42
C ILE A 119 16.01 -5.42 0.84
N ASN A 120 16.17 -5.44 -0.48
CA ASN A 120 17.04 -6.38 -1.20
C ASN A 120 16.78 -7.85 -0.84
N ALA A 121 15.51 -8.23 -0.69
CA ALA A 121 15.07 -9.55 -0.24
C ALA A 121 14.08 -10.23 -1.20
N ASN A 122 14.23 -10.06 -2.53
CA ASN A 122 13.34 -10.68 -3.54
C ASN A 122 13.27 -12.22 -3.46
N THR A 123 14.25 -12.84 -2.84
CA THR A 123 14.28 -14.27 -2.50
C THR A 123 14.55 -14.41 -1.01
N PRO A 124 13.55 -14.19 -0.14
CA PRO A 124 13.76 -14.08 1.30
C PRO A 124 14.27 -15.40 1.93
N ASP A 125 13.96 -16.52 1.32
CA ASP A 125 14.38 -17.86 1.73
C ASP A 125 15.82 -18.24 1.33
N ALA A 126 16.48 -17.45 0.48
CA ALA A 126 17.82 -17.76 -0.04
C ALA A 126 18.95 -17.59 0.99
N SER A 127 18.77 -16.78 2.04
CA SER A 127 19.77 -16.60 3.09
C SER A 127 19.17 -16.07 4.40
N MET A 128 19.88 -16.31 5.50
CA MET A 128 19.46 -15.77 6.81
C MET A 128 19.44 -14.22 6.81
N ALA A 129 20.37 -13.58 6.14
CA ALA A 129 20.40 -12.11 6.04
C ALA A 129 19.13 -11.57 5.36
N LYS A 130 18.68 -12.19 4.27
CA LYS A 130 17.43 -11.82 3.59
C LYS A 130 16.19 -12.10 4.43
N LYS A 131 16.15 -13.24 5.15
CA LYS A 131 15.09 -13.54 6.11
C LYS A 131 15.01 -12.48 7.22
N LEU A 132 16.15 -12.09 7.78
CA LEU A 132 16.21 -11.06 8.81
C LEU A 132 15.71 -9.70 8.28
N ALA A 133 16.04 -9.34 7.04
CA ALA A 133 15.57 -8.11 6.42
C ALA A 133 14.05 -8.03 6.38
N THR A 134 13.35 -9.15 6.18
CA THR A 134 11.88 -9.18 6.14
C THR A 134 11.20 -8.83 7.46
N LEU A 135 11.91 -8.83 8.59
CA LEU A 135 11.36 -8.33 9.86
C LEU A 135 10.99 -6.84 9.81
N THR A 136 11.50 -6.07 8.84
CA THR A 136 11.09 -4.69 8.60
C THR A 136 9.80 -4.56 7.79
N ALA A 137 9.29 -5.66 7.23
CA ALA A 137 8.14 -5.65 6.32
C ALA A 137 6.89 -4.96 6.87
N PRO A 138 6.52 -5.06 8.17
CA PRO A 138 5.36 -4.35 8.71
C PRO A 138 5.40 -2.84 8.51
N PHE A 139 6.60 -2.25 8.44
CA PHE A 139 6.83 -0.81 8.40
C PHE A 139 7.11 -0.26 7.00
N ILE A 140 7.09 -1.13 5.98
CA ILE A 140 7.33 -0.77 4.58
C ILE A 140 6.21 -1.21 3.64
N CYS A 141 5.05 -1.58 4.19
CA CYS A 141 3.87 -1.94 3.40
C CYS A 141 3.37 -0.73 2.60
N LEU A 142 2.82 -0.99 1.41
CA LEU A 142 2.36 0.00 0.46
C LEU A 142 0.84 0.03 0.30
N ASP A 143 0.19 -1.01 0.76
CA ASP A 143 -1.26 -1.14 0.87
C ASP A 143 -1.61 -2.21 1.92
N GLY A 144 -2.88 -2.28 2.30
CA GLY A 144 -3.37 -3.28 3.23
C GLY A 144 -4.82 -3.07 3.65
N MET A 145 -5.33 -4.03 4.42
CA MET A 145 -6.67 -4.02 5.02
C MET A 145 -6.60 -4.55 6.45
N ASN A 146 -7.34 -3.95 7.36
CA ASN A 146 -7.46 -4.43 8.73
C ASN A 146 -8.78 -5.16 9.02
N GLU A 147 -8.89 -5.78 10.18
CA GLU A 147 -10.06 -6.55 10.63
C GLU A 147 -11.34 -5.71 10.85
N LYS A 148 -11.26 -4.38 10.78
CA LYS A 148 -12.41 -3.47 10.77
C LYS A 148 -12.91 -3.17 9.36
N GLY A 149 -12.25 -3.70 8.34
CA GLY A 149 -12.56 -3.45 6.95
C GLY A 149 -12.08 -2.10 6.45
N VAL A 150 -11.09 -1.49 7.09
CA VAL A 150 -10.40 -0.31 6.56
C VAL A 150 -9.27 -0.77 5.66
N SER A 151 -9.28 -0.30 4.41
CA SER A 151 -8.17 -0.47 3.46
C SER A 151 -7.48 0.85 3.18
N ILE A 152 -6.16 0.80 2.97
CA ILE A 152 -5.34 1.93 2.61
C ILE A 152 -4.36 1.56 1.52
N ALA A 153 -4.11 2.47 0.59
CA ALA A 153 -3.04 2.37 -0.40
C ALA A 153 -2.33 3.71 -0.53
N VAL A 154 -1.02 3.68 -0.78
CA VAL A 154 -0.23 4.85 -1.12
C VAL A 154 0.03 4.90 -2.62
N LEU A 155 -0.03 6.11 -3.20
CA LEU A 155 0.24 6.37 -4.61
C LEU A 155 1.20 7.55 -4.72
N THR A 156 2.13 7.47 -5.69
CA THR A 156 3.13 8.53 -5.90
C THR A 156 2.53 9.71 -6.65
N LEU A 157 3.05 10.90 -6.36
CA LEU A 157 2.79 12.15 -7.07
C LEU A 157 4.09 12.73 -7.61
N ASP A 158 4.00 13.55 -8.66
CA ASP A 158 5.16 14.12 -9.36
C ASP A 158 5.65 15.44 -8.75
N SER A 159 4.95 15.97 -7.76
CA SER A 159 5.35 17.19 -7.05
C SER A 159 6.56 16.98 -6.13
N ASP A 160 7.14 18.08 -5.67
CA ASP A 160 8.16 18.05 -4.62
C ASP A 160 7.64 17.34 -3.36
N PRO A 161 8.48 16.58 -2.66
CA PRO A 161 8.08 15.82 -1.49
C PRO A 161 7.45 16.67 -0.40
N THR A 162 6.33 16.24 0.14
CA THR A 162 5.71 16.86 1.32
C THR A 162 6.65 16.75 2.53
N TYR A 163 6.87 17.87 3.18
CA TYR A 163 7.61 17.99 4.43
C TYR A 163 6.93 19.06 5.29
N GLN A 164 5.92 18.66 6.04
CA GLN A 164 5.19 19.58 6.93
C GLN A 164 6.03 19.91 8.16
N GLN A 165 5.91 21.15 8.66
CA GLN A 165 6.60 21.66 9.84
C GLN A 165 5.65 22.52 10.67
N THR A 166 4.49 21.98 11.04
CA THR A 166 3.46 22.70 11.81
C THR A 166 3.65 22.55 13.32
N GLY A 167 4.64 21.76 13.75
CA GLY A 167 4.93 21.50 15.17
C GLY A 167 4.27 20.24 15.72
N LYS A 168 3.60 19.45 14.87
CA LYS A 168 3.08 18.12 15.25
C LYS A 168 4.20 17.07 15.17
N PRO A 169 4.06 15.92 15.84
CA PRO A 169 4.95 14.79 15.61
C PRO A 169 4.99 14.43 14.13
N MET A 170 6.18 14.13 13.60
CA MET A 170 6.34 13.76 12.20
C MET A 170 6.14 12.27 11.99
N ILE A 171 5.42 11.91 10.91
CA ILE A 171 5.24 10.53 10.46
C ILE A 171 5.68 10.39 9.01
N ALA A 172 6.39 9.28 8.71
CA ALA A 172 6.78 8.96 7.34
C ALA A 172 5.67 8.18 6.60
N THR A 173 5.70 8.23 5.27
CA THR A 173 4.70 7.67 4.37
C THR A 173 4.26 6.24 4.72
N THR A 174 5.21 5.29 4.86
CA THR A 174 4.87 3.88 5.13
C THR A 174 4.45 3.64 6.58
N LEU A 175 4.89 4.48 7.51
CA LEU A 175 4.44 4.42 8.91
C LEU A 175 3.02 4.94 9.07
N ALA A 176 2.59 5.88 8.22
CA ALA A 176 1.20 6.31 8.15
C ALA A 176 0.26 5.15 7.76
N ILE A 177 0.69 4.29 6.82
CA ILE A 177 -0.05 3.08 6.46
C ILE A 177 -0.16 2.14 7.67
N ARG A 178 0.94 1.89 8.37
CA ARG A 178 0.92 1.03 9.55
C ARG A 178 0.03 1.59 10.65
N LEU A 179 0.07 2.90 10.87
CA LEU A 179 -0.77 3.59 11.86
C LEU A 179 -2.28 3.40 11.56
N VAL A 180 -2.69 3.61 10.31
CA VAL A 180 -4.09 3.42 9.88
C VAL A 180 -4.52 1.97 10.05
N LEU A 181 -3.71 1.02 9.60
CA LEU A 181 -4.03 -0.41 9.70
C LEU A 181 -4.13 -0.87 11.16
N ASP A 182 -3.30 -0.36 12.04
CA ASP A 182 -3.33 -0.76 13.45
C ASP A 182 -4.46 -0.10 14.24
N ARG A 183 -4.97 1.10 13.85
CA ARG A 183 -5.77 1.93 14.75
C ARG A 183 -7.06 2.52 14.20
N ALA A 184 -7.29 2.50 12.89
CA ALA A 184 -8.51 3.05 12.32
C ALA A 184 -9.58 1.99 12.13
N ALA A 185 -10.80 2.21 12.65
CA ALA A 185 -11.96 1.36 12.40
C ALA A 185 -12.86 1.88 11.28
N THR A 186 -12.64 3.12 10.83
CA THR A 186 -13.35 3.75 9.71
C THR A 186 -12.43 4.68 8.93
N THR A 187 -12.84 5.05 7.71
CA THR A 187 -12.13 6.07 6.92
C THR A 187 -12.06 7.42 7.67
N ALA A 188 -13.12 7.80 8.35
CA ALA A 188 -13.14 9.04 9.15
C ALA A 188 -12.11 9.02 10.29
N GLU A 189 -11.98 7.91 11.01
CA GLU A 189 -10.95 7.73 12.05
C GLU A 189 -9.54 7.76 11.46
N ALA A 190 -9.33 7.18 10.29
CA ALA A 190 -8.03 7.22 9.61
C ALA A 190 -7.63 8.66 9.28
N VAL A 191 -8.57 9.49 8.77
CA VAL A 191 -8.35 10.91 8.51
C VAL A 191 -7.99 11.65 9.81
N GLU A 192 -8.75 11.42 10.89
CA GLU A 192 -8.47 12.03 12.19
C GLU A 192 -7.09 11.66 12.72
N LEU A 193 -6.71 10.37 12.63
CA LEU A 193 -5.39 9.90 13.05
C LEU A 193 -4.27 10.60 12.30
N LEU A 194 -4.34 10.62 10.96
CA LEU A 194 -3.28 11.21 10.13
C LEU A 194 -3.19 12.73 10.31
N SER A 195 -4.30 13.41 10.62
CA SER A 195 -4.33 14.85 10.87
C SER A 195 -3.54 15.27 12.13
N LYS A 196 -3.22 14.34 13.02
CA LYS A 196 -2.44 14.58 14.24
C LYS A 196 -0.93 14.65 14.01
N TYR A 197 -0.48 14.35 12.80
CA TYR A 197 0.93 14.29 12.45
C TYR A 197 1.30 15.27 11.33
N ASP A 198 2.55 15.69 11.33
CA ASP A 198 3.19 16.31 10.17
C ASP A 198 3.71 15.20 9.24
N MET A 199 3.37 15.30 7.95
CA MET A 199 3.77 14.29 6.97
C MET A 199 5.19 14.55 6.46
N PHE A 200 5.99 13.50 6.45
CA PHE A 200 7.26 13.40 5.76
C PHE A 200 7.12 12.40 4.60
N ALA A 201 7.06 12.91 3.38
CA ALA A 201 7.10 12.07 2.19
C ALA A 201 8.51 11.54 1.97
N SER A 202 8.71 10.26 2.30
CA SER A 202 10.01 9.60 2.21
C SER A 202 10.42 9.37 0.75
N SER A 203 11.71 9.11 0.49
CA SER A 203 12.23 8.68 -0.81
C SER A 203 12.39 9.74 -1.89
N GLY A 204 12.25 11.02 -1.55
CA GLY A 204 12.43 12.10 -2.52
C GLY A 204 11.29 12.23 -3.53
N ARG A 205 10.12 11.66 -3.25
CA ARG A 205 8.89 11.83 -4.00
C ARG A 205 7.73 12.20 -3.11
N ASP A 206 6.70 12.80 -3.69
CA ASP A 206 5.45 13.08 -3.01
C ASP A 206 4.48 11.91 -3.13
N TYR A 207 3.52 11.86 -2.20
CA TYR A 207 2.54 10.78 -2.11
C TYR A 207 1.19 11.30 -1.65
N HIS A 208 0.14 10.59 -2.04
CA HIS A 208 -1.17 10.67 -1.42
C HIS A 208 -1.65 9.28 -0.99
N PHE A 209 -2.65 9.25 -0.12
CA PHE A 209 -3.25 8.02 0.35
C PHE A 209 -4.68 7.90 -0.18
N TYR A 210 -5.05 6.68 -0.53
CA TYR A 210 -6.44 6.30 -0.74
C TYR A 210 -6.89 5.41 0.40
N ILE A 211 -7.96 5.79 1.07
CA ILE A 211 -8.48 5.08 2.23
C ILE A 211 -9.96 4.82 1.98
N THR A 212 -10.40 3.60 2.29
CA THR A 212 -11.80 3.19 2.21
C THR A 212 -12.15 2.24 3.35
N ASP A 213 -13.42 2.12 3.67
CA ASP A 213 -13.93 1.19 4.67
C ASP A 213 -15.14 0.39 4.17
N ALA A 214 -15.65 -0.52 5.01
CA ALA A 214 -16.77 -1.40 4.67
C ALA A 214 -18.08 -0.65 4.36
N SER A 215 -18.20 0.62 4.71
CA SER A 215 -19.37 1.45 4.36
C SER A 215 -19.31 1.99 2.92
N GLY A 216 -18.16 1.89 2.26
CA GLY A 216 -17.92 2.49 0.94
C GLY A 216 -17.45 3.94 1.00
N ASP A 217 -17.10 4.46 2.17
CA ASP A 217 -16.50 5.79 2.32
C ASP A 217 -15.06 5.78 1.81
N GLY A 218 -14.89 6.17 0.54
CA GLY A 218 -13.59 6.27 -0.15
C GLY A 218 -13.10 7.71 -0.20
N ARG A 219 -11.90 7.97 0.33
CA ARG A 219 -11.30 9.32 0.38
C ARG A 219 -9.84 9.30 -0.05
N VAL A 220 -9.44 10.35 -0.79
CA VAL A 220 -8.05 10.66 -1.09
C VAL A 220 -7.55 11.71 -0.12
N LEU A 221 -6.42 11.44 0.51
CA LEU A 221 -5.73 12.35 1.42
C LEU A 221 -4.48 12.88 0.71
N GLU A 222 -4.47 14.17 0.43
CA GLU A 222 -3.46 14.88 -0.35
C GLU A 222 -2.90 16.06 0.43
N TYR A 223 -1.63 16.37 0.18
CA TYR A 223 -0.95 17.53 0.77
C TYR A 223 -0.76 18.59 -0.34
N ASP A 224 -1.49 19.68 -0.28
CA ASP A 224 -1.60 20.66 -1.39
C ASP A 224 -0.22 21.15 -1.87
N CYS A 225 0.13 20.84 -3.13
CA CYS A 225 1.41 21.22 -3.72
C CYS A 225 1.51 22.71 -4.07
N ASN A 226 0.41 23.43 -4.10
CA ASN A 226 0.38 24.87 -4.36
C ASN A 226 0.55 25.71 -3.09
N ASP A 227 0.48 25.09 -1.91
CA ASP A 227 0.71 25.77 -0.64
C ASP A 227 2.04 25.30 -0.02
N PRO A 228 2.99 26.20 0.27
CA PRO A 228 4.26 25.82 0.93
C PRO A 228 4.08 25.12 2.27
N ALA A 229 2.97 25.38 2.99
CA ALA A 229 2.65 24.70 4.25
C ALA A 229 2.13 23.26 4.04
N ARG A 230 1.81 22.90 2.78
CA ARG A 230 1.35 21.55 2.42
C ARG A 230 0.17 21.08 3.29
N PRO A 231 -0.93 21.86 3.40
CA PRO A 231 -2.05 21.47 4.23
C PRO A 231 -2.69 20.17 3.71
N LEU A 232 -3.11 19.33 4.66
CA LEU A 232 -3.85 18.11 4.35
C LEU A 232 -5.23 18.47 3.77
N THR A 233 -5.50 17.96 2.58
CA THR A 233 -6.81 18.04 1.92
C THR A 233 -7.39 16.64 1.79
N VAL A 234 -8.68 16.51 2.09
CA VAL A 234 -9.42 15.25 2.05
C VAL A 234 -10.53 15.36 1.02
N THR A 235 -10.44 14.56 -0.02
CA THR A 235 -11.40 14.58 -1.14
C THR A 235 -12.12 13.23 -1.23
N PRO A 236 -13.46 13.18 -1.09
CA PRO A 236 -14.22 11.98 -1.44
C PRO A 236 -13.98 11.62 -2.92
N SER A 237 -13.60 10.38 -3.18
CA SER A 237 -13.33 9.93 -4.54
C SER A 237 -13.56 8.42 -4.68
N ARG A 238 -14.14 8.02 -5.82
CA ARG A 238 -14.29 6.61 -6.15
C ARG A 238 -12.98 6.01 -6.66
N SER A 239 -12.18 6.77 -7.37
CA SER A 239 -10.95 6.32 -8.02
C SER A 239 -9.80 7.29 -7.80
N VAL A 240 -8.58 6.80 -7.92
CA VAL A 240 -7.34 7.58 -7.78
C VAL A 240 -6.21 6.95 -8.60
N THR A 241 -5.37 7.80 -9.19
CA THR A 241 -4.12 7.40 -9.83
C THR A 241 -2.98 8.34 -9.41
N ASN A 242 -2.03 8.65 -10.25
CA ASN A 242 -0.84 9.41 -9.89
C ASN A 242 -0.96 10.92 -10.14
N PHE A 243 -2.12 11.50 -9.85
CA PHE A 243 -2.34 12.95 -9.91
C PHE A 243 -3.15 13.44 -8.69
N PHE A 244 -3.00 14.71 -8.35
CA PHE A 244 -3.81 15.35 -7.31
C PHE A 244 -5.28 15.37 -7.73
N VAL A 245 -6.14 14.65 -7.01
CA VAL A 245 -7.57 14.59 -7.30
C VAL A 245 -8.21 15.97 -7.15
N MET A 246 -7.73 16.79 -6.21
CA MET A 246 -8.14 18.16 -6.03
C MET A 246 -7.85 19.06 -7.26
N TYR A 247 -6.91 18.65 -8.12
CA TYR A 247 -6.54 19.35 -9.37
C TYR A 247 -6.84 18.53 -10.63
N LYS A 248 -7.76 17.57 -10.55
CA LYS A 248 -8.09 16.62 -11.62
C LYS A 248 -8.31 17.29 -12.99
N ASP A 249 -8.98 18.43 -13.01
CA ASP A 249 -9.31 19.13 -14.26
C ASP A 249 -8.09 19.77 -14.95
N ASN A 250 -6.95 19.85 -14.25
CA ASN A 250 -5.69 20.33 -14.78
C ASN A 250 -4.81 19.21 -15.37
N VAL A 251 -5.24 17.95 -15.29
CA VAL A 251 -4.48 16.80 -15.75
C VAL A 251 -5.16 16.17 -16.97
N LEU A 252 -4.45 16.16 -18.10
CA LEU A 252 -4.97 15.61 -19.34
C LEU A 252 -4.66 14.09 -19.46
N PRO A 253 -5.52 13.34 -20.17
CA PRO A 253 -5.19 11.94 -20.52
C PRO A 253 -3.85 11.85 -21.26
N ASN A 254 -3.07 10.81 -20.97
CA ASN A 254 -1.74 10.57 -21.52
C ASN A 254 -0.67 11.64 -21.21
N GLN A 255 -0.96 12.58 -20.32
CA GLN A 255 0.04 13.51 -19.79
C GLN A 255 1.11 12.76 -19.02
N ARG A 256 2.38 13.10 -19.23
CA ARG A 256 3.52 12.42 -18.56
C ARG A 256 4.32 13.36 -17.65
N ASN A 257 4.22 14.66 -17.85
CA ASN A 257 4.93 15.65 -17.04
C ASN A 257 3.95 16.71 -16.57
N GLY A 258 4.04 17.10 -15.33
CA GLY A 258 3.24 18.15 -14.75
C GLY A 258 3.22 18.08 -13.23
N ILE A 259 3.20 19.25 -12.58
CA ILE A 259 3.22 19.33 -11.11
C ILE A 259 2.01 18.67 -10.44
N TYR A 260 0.90 18.56 -11.16
CA TYR A 260 -0.32 17.93 -10.65
C TYR A 260 -0.37 16.42 -10.89
N GLY A 261 0.61 15.85 -11.61
CA GLY A 261 0.76 14.41 -11.81
C GLY A 261 0.34 13.90 -13.18
N HIS A 262 0.09 12.60 -13.29
CA HIS A 262 -0.19 11.85 -14.52
C HIS A 262 -1.14 10.67 -14.26
N GLY A 263 -1.48 9.92 -15.31
CA GLY A 263 -2.30 8.71 -15.20
C GLY A 263 -3.81 8.99 -15.27
N ARG A 264 -4.21 10.13 -15.85
CA ARG A 264 -5.62 10.46 -16.05
C ARG A 264 -6.32 9.43 -16.94
N GLU A 265 -5.66 8.88 -17.95
CA GLU A 265 -6.18 7.83 -18.82
C GLU A 265 -6.52 6.53 -18.04
N ARG A 266 -5.75 6.18 -17.01
CA ARG A 266 -6.02 5.03 -16.15
C ARG A 266 -7.18 5.30 -15.20
N TYR A 267 -7.27 6.51 -14.68
CA TYR A 267 -8.41 6.95 -13.90
C TYR A 267 -9.70 6.88 -14.73
N ASP A 268 -9.70 7.44 -15.93
CA ASP A 268 -10.86 7.46 -16.82
C ASP A 268 -11.27 6.04 -17.22
N ALA A 269 -10.31 5.12 -17.46
CA ALA A 269 -10.60 3.71 -17.76
C ALA A 269 -11.29 2.96 -16.61
N ILE A 270 -10.90 3.23 -15.36
CA ILE A 270 -11.59 2.68 -14.19
C ILE A 270 -13.02 3.21 -14.12
N GLU A 271 -13.18 4.53 -14.21
CA GLU A 271 -14.48 5.20 -14.12
C GLU A 271 -15.44 4.72 -15.21
N GLU A 272 -14.96 4.58 -16.46
CA GLU A 272 -15.74 4.09 -17.59
C GLU A 272 -16.30 2.68 -17.34
N ILE A 273 -15.47 1.75 -16.84
CA ILE A 273 -15.91 0.39 -16.56
C ILE A 273 -16.93 0.37 -15.42
N LEU A 274 -16.68 1.11 -14.35
CA LEU A 274 -17.60 1.15 -13.21
C LEU A 274 -18.93 1.84 -13.57
N ASP A 275 -18.91 2.90 -14.39
CA ASP A 275 -20.12 3.58 -14.85
C ASP A 275 -20.92 2.73 -15.83
N ALA A 276 -20.27 2.06 -16.79
CA ALA A 276 -20.92 1.17 -17.74
C ALA A 276 -21.63 -0.02 -17.07
N ASN A 277 -21.20 -0.39 -15.86
CA ASN A 277 -21.76 -1.49 -15.08
C ASN A 277 -22.50 -1.03 -13.82
N ALA A 278 -22.89 0.25 -13.73
CA ALA A 278 -23.61 0.78 -12.58
C ALA A 278 -24.87 -0.06 -12.29
N GLY A 279 -24.99 -0.54 -11.03
CA GLY A 279 -26.10 -1.42 -10.59
C GLY A 279 -25.91 -2.92 -10.90
N SER A 280 -24.80 -3.31 -11.54
CA SER A 280 -24.46 -4.73 -11.80
C SER A 280 -23.01 -5.06 -11.44
N ILE A 281 -22.36 -4.23 -10.64
CA ILE A 281 -20.96 -4.44 -10.25
C ILE A 281 -20.85 -5.69 -9.39
N ASP A 282 -19.90 -6.54 -9.75
CA ASP A 282 -19.47 -7.72 -9.00
C ASP A 282 -17.92 -7.78 -8.94
N ARG A 283 -17.37 -8.87 -8.40
CA ARG A 283 -15.91 -9.07 -8.34
C ARG A 283 -15.27 -9.11 -9.71
N GLU A 284 -15.94 -9.67 -10.72
CA GLU A 284 -15.38 -9.76 -12.06
C GLU A 284 -15.27 -8.38 -12.72
N ILE A 285 -16.28 -7.53 -12.57
CA ILE A 285 -16.23 -6.13 -13.04
C ILE A 285 -15.12 -5.35 -12.32
N ALA A 286 -14.94 -5.56 -11.01
CA ALA A 286 -13.84 -4.95 -10.25
C ALA A 286 -12.47 -5.42 -10.77
N TRP A 287 -12.31 -6.69 -11.12
CA TRP A 287 -11.08 -7.19 -11.76
C TRP A 287 -10.88 -6.62 -13.16
N GLN A 288 -11.93 -6.43 -13.97
CA GLN A 288 -11.83 -5.77 -15.28
C GLN A 288 -11.33 -4.31 -15.13
N ALA A 289 -11.79 -3.58 -14.12
CA ALA A 289 -11.28 -2.23 -13.82
C ALA A 289 -9.80 -2.23 -13.44
N LEU A 290 -9.34 -3.20 -12.63
CA LEU A 290 -7.93 -3.39 -12.31
C LEU A 290 -7.10 -3.71 -13.56
N GLN A 291 -7.58 -4.61 -14.42
CA GLN A 291 -6.91 -4.97 -15.66
C GLN A 291 -6.77 -3.77 -16.60
N ALA A 292 -7.83 -2.99 -16.76
CA ALA A 292 -7.82 -1.80 -17.63
C ALA A 292 -6.83 -0.72 -17.17
N ALA A 293 -6.63 -0.57 -15.86
CA ALA A 293 -5.67 0.36 -15.28
C ALA A 293 -4.27 -0.22 -15.09
N SER A 294 -4.06 -1.52 -15.33
CA SER A 294 -2.76 -2.17 -15.19
C SER A 294 -1.79 -1.71 -16.30
N GLN A 295 -0.51 -1.72 -15.99
CA GLN A 295 0.53 -1.24 -16.90
C GLN A 295 1.50 -2.36 -17.29
N ALA A 296 1.75 -2.49 -18.59
CA ALA A 296 2.82 -3.32 -19.11
C ALA A 296 4.20 -2.68 -18.82
N PRO A 297 5.29 -3.48 -18.74
CA PRO A 297 6.62 -2.95 -18.61
C PRO A 297 6.94 -1.91 -19.69
N ASN A 298 7.40 -0.73 -19.28
CA ASN A 298 7.89 0.32 -20.16
C ASN A 298 9.22 0.86 -19.61
N PRO A 299 10.37 0.58 -20.26
CA PRO A 299 11.67 1.02 -19.76
C PRO A 299 11.84 2.53 -19.64
N GLN A 300 11.00 3.29 -20.32
CA GLN A 300 11.04 4.77 -20.34
C GLN A 300 10.13 5.41 -19.28
N ASP A 301 9.31 4.63 -18.59
CA ASP A 301 8.39 5.11 -17.58
C ASP A 301 8.59 4.34 -16.27
N VAL A 302 9.13 5.03 -15.26
CA VAL A 302 9.41 4.44 -13.93
C VAL A 302 8.16 4.07 -13.14
N THR A 303 7.00 4.57 -13.57
CA THR A 303 5.70 4.30 -12.93
C THR A 303 4.90 3.21 -13.65
N SER A 304 5.47 2.57 -14.69
CA SER A 304 4.86 1.45 -15.40
C SER A 304 5.21 0.11 -14.77
N ASN A 305 4.65 -0.99 -15.32
CA ASN A 305 4.88 -2.36 -14.91
C ASN A 305 4.20 -2.73 -13.58
N THR A 306 2.94 -3.12 -13.68
CA THR A 306 2.16 -3.58 -12.52
C THR A 306 2.79 -4.83 -11.90
N GLN A 307 3.24 -4.69 -10.66
CA GLN A 307 3.89 -5.74 -9.87
C GLN A 307 2.90 -6.64 -9.16
N TRP A 308 1.84 -6.04 -8.62
CA TRP A 308 0.68 -6.78 -8.13
C TRP A 308 -0.60 -5.97 -8.31
N SER A 309 -1.69 -6.71 -8.45
CA SER A 309 -3.05 -6.20 -8.40
C SER A 309 -3.77 -6.89 -7.26
N ILE A 310 -4.50 -6.15 -6.43
CA ILE A 310 -5.23 -6.69 -5.29
C ILE A 310 -6.65 -6.18 -5.32
N LEU A 311 -7.58 -7.08 -5.01
CA LEU A 311 -8.97 -6.77 -4.71
C LEU A 311 -9.24 -7.11 -3.25
N TYR A 312 -9.36 -6.11 -2.41
CA TYR A 312 -9.81 -6.23 -1.03
C TYR A 312 -11.33 -6.21 -0.97
N ASP A 313 -11.92 -7.13 -0.22
CA ASP A 313 -13.31 -7.10 0.18
C ASP A 313 -13.38 -6.60 1.63
N ASN A 314 -13.68 -5.33 1.77
CA ASN A 314 -13.72 -4.64 3.08
C ASN A 314 -14.86 -5.16 3.98
N THR A 315 -15.89 -5.77 3.38
CA THR A 315 -17.04 -6.33 4.11
C THR A 315 -16.77 -7.77 4.56
N ALA A 316 -16.27 -8.62 3.65
CA ALA A 316 -15.98 -10.03 3.94
C ALA A 316 -14.62 -10.23 4.62
N LEU A 317 -13.76 -9.22 4.65
CA LEU A 317 -12.39 -9.28 5.18
C LEU A 317 -11.52 -10.30 4.42
N THR A 318 -11.67 -10.33 3.10
CA THR A 318 -10.87 -11.17 2.21
C THR A 318 -10.09 -10.32 1.21
N ALA A 319 -9.05 -10.90 0.63
CA ALA A 319 -8.29 -10.29 -0.44
C ALA A 319 -7.95 -11.32 -1.51
N GLU A 320 -7.91 -10.89 -2.76
CA GLU A 320 -7.42 -11.67 -3.89
C GLU A 320 -6.28 -10.90 -4.55
N ALA A 321 -5.14 -11.56 -4.78
CA ALA A 321 -3.96 -10.95 -5.37
C ALA A 321 -3.55 -11.65 -6.67
N VAL A 322 -3.16 -10.86 -7.64
CA VAL A 322 -2.54 -11.29 -8.91
C VAL A 322 -1.15 -10.67 -8.99
N ILE A 323 -0.15 -11.49 -9.28
CA ILE A 323 1.24 -11.06 -9.39
C ILE A 323 1.61 -10.83 -10.85
N ARG A 324 2.19 -9.66 -11.13
CA ARG A 324 2.77 -9.28 -12.43
C ARG A 324 1.84 -9.56 -13.63
N ARG A 325 0.54 -9.29 -13.43
CA ARG A 325 -0.52 -9.44 -14.43
C ARG A 325 -0.72 -10.88 -14.95
N ASP A 326 -0.38 -11.88 -14.15
CA ASP A 326 -0.79 -13.26 -14.43
C ASP A 326 -2.24 -13.47 -13.95
N TRP A 327 -3.19 -13.03 -14.76
CA TRP A 327 -4.61 -13.03 -14.43
C TRP A 327 -5.21 -14.44 -14.29
N ASN A 328 -4.46 -15.48 -14.68
CA ASN A 328 -4.87 -16.87 -14.53
C ASN A 328 -4.51 -17.46 -13.17
N THR A 329 -3.68 -16.77 -12.41
CA THR A 329 -3.23 -17.24 -11.08
C THR A 329 -3.65 -16.22 -10.04
N LYS A 330 -4.62 -16.55 -9.20
CA LYS A 330 -5.08 -15.72 -8.09
C LYS A 330 -4.70 -16.35 -6.76
N THR A 331 -4.20 -15.55 -5.83
CA THR A 331 -4.00 -15.95 -4.44
C THR A 331 -5.07 -15.30 -3.59
N SER A 332 -5.93 -16.11 -2.99
CA SER A 332 -6.98 -15.68 -2.08
C SER A 332 -6.46 -15.71 -0.65
N TYR A 333 -6.82 -14.69 0.13
CA TYR A 333 -6.50 -14.60 1.54
C TYR A 333 -7.76 -14.24 2.33
N ASP A 334 -7.99 -14.98 3.41
CA ASP A 334 -9.06 -14.73 4.37
C ASP A 334 -8.45 -14.24 5.69
N LEU A 335 -8.76 -12.99 6.05
CA LEU A 335 -8.20 -12.36 7.26
C LEU A 335 -8.76 -12.98 8.54
N VAL A 336 -10.02 -13.44 8.52
CA VAL A 336 -10.68 -14.03 9.69
C VAL A 336 -10.08 -15.40 10.03
N SER A 337 -9.95 -16.25 9.04
CA SER A 337 -9.34 -17.59 9.21
C SER A 337 -7.81 -17.59 9.12
N ASN A 338 -7.23 -16.49 8.64
CA ASN A 338 -5.79 -16.33 8.36
C ASN A 338 -5.25 -17.42 7.41
N VAL A 339 -6.00 -17.73 6.37
CA VAL A 339 -5.64 -18.74 5.35
C VAL A 339 -5.37 -18.08 4.02
N ALA A 340 -4.30 -18.51 3.35
CA ALA A 340 -3.98 -18.12 1.98
C ALA A 340 -3.94 -19.36 1.07
N VAL A 341 -4.59 -19.28 -0.08
CA VAL A 341 -4.64 -20.35 -1.09
C VAL A 341 -4.35 -19.73 -2.46
N THR A 342 -3.50 -20.39 -3.24
CA THR A 342 -3.22 -20.00 -4.63
C THR A 342 -3.91 -20.97 -5.57
N ASP A 343 -4.80 -20.44 -6.39
CA ASP A 343 -5.49 -21.18 -7.45
C ASP A 343 -4.82 -20.87 -8.79
N VAL A 344 -4.59 -21.91 -9.57
CA VAL A 344 -4.11 -21.83 -10.95
C VAL A 344 -5.27 -22.21 -11.85
N GLY A 345 -5.76 -21.25 -12.63
CA GLY A 345 -6.87 -21.43 -13.56
C GLY A 345 -6.52 -22.25 -14.80
#